data_fe971c67d0608a71852cf6c1b2a24fc0
#
_entry.id   fe971c67d0608a71852cf6c1b2a24fc0
#
_cell.length_a   1.000
_cell.length_b   1.000
_cell.length_c   1.000
_cell.angle_alpha   90.00
_cell.angle_beta   90.00
_cell.angle_gamma   90.00
#
_symmetry.space_group_name_H-M   'P 1'
#
loop_
_entity.id
_entity.type
_entity.pdbx_description
1 polymer ?
#
loop_
_entity_poly.entity_id
_entity_poly.type
_entity_poly.pdbx_seq_one_letter_code
_entity_poly.pdbx_strand_id
1 'polypeptide(L)'
;MSTRPDTARPRTRPNLAERIIDGEALIVNAEAGEIVVLNETGAFIWPLLDGTNDVAAIVGRVCDHFDVDAASARADVDAFLDALTLRGALAD
;
A
#
# COMPACT_ATOMS: atom_id res chain seq x y z
N MET A 1 -5.58 -16.15 -5.62
CA MET A 1 -4.38 -15.60 -4.99
C MET A 1 -3.67 -14.68 -5.96
N SER A 2 -3.49 -13.47 -5.55
CA SER A 2 -2.88 -12.47 -6.40
C SER A 2 -1.37 -12.48 -6.22
N THR A 3 -0.62 -12.66 -7.31
CA THR A 3 0.84 -12.58 -7.27
C THR A 3 1.27 -11.50 -8.23
N ARG A 4 1.79 -10.41 -7.66
CA ARG A 4 2.30 -9.32 -8.47
C ARG A 4 3.75 -9.59 -8.83
N PRO A 5 4.16 -9.34 -10.08
CA PRO A 5 5.58 -9.45 -10.40
C PRO A 5 6.37 -8.33 -9.71
N ASP A 6 7.65 -8.60 -9.46
CA ASP A 6 8.54 -7.62 -8.82
C ASP A 6 8.64 -6.32 -9.60
N THR A 7 8.38 -6.38 -10.90
CA THR A 7 8.46 -5.22 -11.79
C THR A 7 7.17 -4.41 -11.86
N ALA A 8 6.09 -4.88 -11.23
CA ALA A 8 4.85 -4.12 -11.18
C ALA A 8 5.08 -2.81 -10.44
N ARG A 9 4.47 -1.73 -10.93
CA ARG A 9 4.61 -0.39 -10.35
C ARG A 9 3.25 0.08 -9.86
N PRO A 10 2.86 -0.29 -8.64
CA PRO A 10 1.55 0.06 -8.13
C PRO A 10 1.42 1.55 -7.90
N ARG A 11 0.20 2.06 -8.12
CA ARG A 11 -0.12 3.44 -7.80
C ARG A 11 -1.55 3.54 -7.32
N THR A 12 -1.80 4.55 -6.52
CA THR A 12 -3.12 4.78 -5.95
C THR A 12 -4.02 5.47 -6.96
N ARG A 13 -5.32 5.32 -6.77
CA ARG A 13 -6.29 6.02 -7.58
C ARG A 13 -6.30 7.51 -7.24
N PRO A 14 -6.67 8.40 -8.20
CA PRO A 14 -6.55 9.84 -7.97
C PRO A 14 -7.64 10.44 -7.07
N ASN A 15 -8.77 9.77 -6.90
CA ASN A 15 -9.93 10.36 -6.21
C ASN A 15 -10.06 9.89 -4.77
N LEU A 16 -8.95 9.63 -4.11
CA LEU A 16 -8.95 9.19 -2.72
C LEU A 16 -8.59 10.34 -1.80
N ALA A 17 -9.18 10.33 -0.62
CA ALA A 17 -8.89 11.33 0.41
C ALA A 17 -8.11 10.68 1.55
N GLU A 18 -7.08 11.35 2.01
CA GLU A 18 -6.34 10.93 3.20
C GLU A 18 -6.84 11.75 4.39
N ARG A 19 -7.02 11.09 5.51
CA ARG A 19 -7.45 11.75 6.75
C ARG A 19 -6.70 11.17 7.93
N ILE A 20 -6.41 11.99 8.90
CA ILE A 20 -5.81 11.54 10.15
C ILE A 20 -6.82 11.80 11.25
N ILE A 21 -7.28 10.74 11.90
CA ILE A 21 -8.27 10.81 12.97
C ILE A 21 -7.70 10.08 14.19
N ASP A 22 -7.55 10.79 15.30
CA ASP A 22 -7.00 10.24 16.54
C ASP A 22 -5.66 9.56 16.33
N GLY A 23 -4.82 10.14 15.47
CA GLY A 23 -3.49 9.60 15.20
C GLY A 23 -3.47 8.46 14.19
N GLU A 24 -4.62 8.03 13.68
CA GLU A 24 -4.68 6.96 12.68
C GLU A 24 -4.88 7.56 11.29
N ALA A 25 -4.12 7.07 10.33
CA ALA A 25 -4.27 7.48 8.94
C ALA A 25 -5.34 6.63 8.26
N LEU A 26 -6.25 7.29 7.58
CA LEU A 26 -7.35 6.65 6.86
C LEU A 26 -7.31 7.06 5.40
N ILE A 27 -7.59 6.11 4.52
CA ILE A 27 -7.78 6.39 3.10
C ILE A 27 -9.26 6.19 2.82
N VAL A 28 -9.91 7.24 2.31
CA VAL A 28 -11.35 7.21 2.04
C VAL A 28 -11.57 7.17 0.55
N ASN A 29 -12.26 6.13 0.10
CA ASN A 29 -12.74 6.02 -1.28
C ASN A 29 -14.25 6.26 -1.25
N ALA A 30 -14.64 7.52 -1.39
CA ALA A 30 -16.05 7.89 -1.28
C ALA A 30 -16.89 7.30 -2.40
N GLU A 31 -16.33 7.14 -3.58
CA GLU A 31 -17.02 6.55 -4.73
C GLU A 31 -17.47 5.13 -4.46
N ALA A 32 -16.58 4.34 -3.87
CA ALA A 32 -16.87 2.94 -3.57
C ALA A 32 -17.49 2.74 -2.19
N GLY A 33 -17.52 3.80 -1.38
CA GLY A 33 -18.00 3.70 0.00
C GLY A 33 -17.06 2.89 0.87
N GLU A 34 -15.76 2.94 0.60
CA GLU A 34 -14.76 2.14 1.30
C GLU A 34 -13.78 2.99 2.09
N ILE A 35 -13.34 2.47 3.23
CA ILE A 35 -12.34 3.11 4.06
C ILE A 35 -11.24 2.09 4.37
N VAL A 36 -9.99 2.52 4.21
CA VAL A 36 -8.82 1.70 4.56
C VAL A 36 -8.12 2.38 5.73
N VAL A 37 -7.97 1.64 6.84
CA VAL A 37 -7.20 2.13 7.98
C VAL A 37 -5.77 1.68 7.79
N LEU A 38 -4.83 2.61 7.83
CA LEU A 38 -3.42 2.31 7.61
C LEU A 38 -2.75 2.05 8.95
N ASN A 39 -2.16 0.85 9.09
CA ASN A 39 -1.26 0.60 10.20
C ASN A 39 0.09 1.24 9.89
N GLU A 40 1.07 1.04 10.77
CA GLU A 40 2.38 1.66 10.61
C GLU A 40 3.05 1.28 9.28
N THR A 41 2.99 0.01 8.92
CA THR A 41 3.57 -0.47 7.66
C THR A 41 2.84 0.12 6.46
N GLY A 42 1.52 0.12 6.49
CA GLY A 42 0.70 0.69 5.42
C GLY A 42 0.94 2.18 5.25
N ALA A 43 1.06 2.91 6.35
CA ALA A 43 1.35 4.34 6.30
C ALA A 43 2.71 4.62 5.68
N PHE A 44 3.69 3.74 5.90
CA PHE A 44 5.00 3.86 5.28
C PHE A 44 4.94 3.57 3.77
N ILE A 45 4.19 2.53 3.38
CA ILE A 45 4.11 2.10 1.98
C ILE A 45 3.29 3.06 1.13
N TRP A 46 2.22 3.62 1.68
CA TRP A 46 1.24 4.41 0.94
C TRP A 46 1.88 5.49 0.04
N PRO A 47 2.78 6.35 0.54
CA PRO A 47 3.37 7.39 -0.32
C PRO A 47 4.32 6.85 -1.38
N LEU A 48 4.71 5.58 -1.31
CA LEU A 48 5.55 4.97 -2.33
C LEU A 48 4.76 4.47 -3.54
N LEU A 49 3.43 4.49 -3.45
CA LEU A 49 2.53 3.97 -4.49
C LEU A 49 2.17 5.07 -5.49
N ASP A 50 3.18 5.58 -6.17
CA ASP A 50 3.04 6.69 -7.12
C ASP A 50 3.32 6.26 -8.58
N GLY A 51 3.49 4.97 -8.81
CA GLY A 51 3.77 4.44 -10.13
C GLY A 51 5.24 4.47 -10.53
N THR A 52 6.12 5.00 -9.66
CA THR A 52 7.55 5.08 -9.95
C THR A 52 8.36 4.00 -9.26
N ASN A 53 7.85 3.43 -8.17
CA ASN A 53 8.51 2.36 -7.45
C ASN A 53 7.91 1.02 -7.82
N ASP A 54 8.74 0.06 -8.24
CA ASP A 54 8.24 -1.28 -8.46
C ASP A 54 8.13 -2.03 -7.12
N VAL A 55 7.50 -3.20 -7.17
CA VAL A 55 7.28 -3.99 -5.95
C VAL A 55 8.59 -4.34 -5.28
N ALA A 56 9.63 -4.69 -6.06
CA ALA A 56 10.93 -5.01 -5.51
C ALA A 56 11.51 -3.83 -4.73
N ALA A 57 11.40 -2.62 -5.27
CA ALA A 57 11.90 -1.42 -4.58
C ALA A 57 11.12 -1.15 -3.30
N ILE A 58 9.79 -1.33 -3.33
CA ILE A 58 8.96 -1.13 -2.14
C ILE A 58 9.34 -2.13 -1.05
N VAL A 59 9.53 -3.39 -1.42
CA VAL A 59 9.95 -4.43 -0.47
C VAL A 59 11.30 -4.06 0.16
N GLY A 60 12.26 -3.60 -0.66
CA GLY A 60 13.56 -3.17 -0.16
C GLY A 60 13.45 -2.03 0.86
N ARG A 61 12.58 -1.06 0.59
CA ARG A 61 12.35 0.04 1.51
C ARG A 61 11.76 -0.42 2.85
N VAL A 62 10.83 -1.37 2.78
CA VAL A 62 10.22 -1.93 4.00
C VAL A 62 11.28 -2.67 4.81
N CYS A 63 12.13 -3.48 4.16
CA CYS A 63 13.21 -4.18 4.83
C CYS A 63 14.10 -3.22 5.60
N ASP A 64 14.49 -2.14 4.95
CA ASP A 64 15.43 -1.18 5.55
C ASP A 64 14.80 -0.40 6.68
N HIS A 65 13.54 0.02 6.50
CA HIS A 65 12.88 0.88 7.48
C HIS A 65 12.48 0.13 8.75
N PHE A 66 11.97 -1.09 8.58
CA PHE A 66 11.44 -1.88 9.72
C PHE A 66 12.39 -2.97 10.19
N ASP A 67 13.53 -3.10 9.56
CA ASP A 67 14.56 -4.10 9.92
C ASP A 67 13.96 -5.51 9.95
N VAL A 68 13.28 -5.89 8.86
CA VAL A 68 12.68 -7.21 8.69
C VAL A 68 13.29 -7.89 7.47
N ASP A 69 13.16 -9.22 7.41
CA ASP A 69 13.70 -9.95 6.26
C ASP A 69 12.83 -9.77 5.02
N ALA A 70 13.38 -10.13 3.86
CA ALA A 70 12.72 -9.92 2.58
C ALA A 70 11.42 -10.70 2.46
N ALA A 71 11.36 -11.91 2.99
CA ALA A 71 10.15 -12.72 2.90
C ALA A 71 9.00 -12.10 3.70
N SER A 72 9.29 -11.62 4.91
CA SER A 72 8.29 -10.94 5.74
C SER A 72 7.84 -9.64 5.11
N ALA A 73 8.80 -8.85 4.59
CA ALA A 73 8.49 -7.59 3.92
C ALA A 73 7.60 -7.82 2.70
N ARG A 74 7.92 -8.84 1.89
CA ARG A 74 7.16 -9.16 0.70
C ARG A 74 5.72 -9.56 1.06
N ALA A 75 5.57 -10.38 2.09
CA ALA A 75 4.24 -10.80 2.54
C ALA A 75 3.42 -9.59 3.00
N ASP A 76 4.02 -8.67 3.73
CA ASP A 76 3.33 -7.47 4.20
C ASP A 76 2.95 -6.55 3.05
N VAL A 77 3.85 -6.35 2.09
CA VAL A 77 3.58 -5.53 0.91
C VAL A 77 2.44 -6.13 0.09
N ASP A 78 2.51 -7.44 -0.19
CA ASP A 78 1.46 -8.11 -0.97
C ASP A 78 0.11 -8.03 -0.27
N ALA A 79 0.06 -8.26 1.04
CA ALA A 79 -1.19 -8.19 1.81
C ALA A 79 -1.78 -6.77 1.76
N PHE A 80 -0.94 -5.75 1.87
CA PHE A 80 -1.40 -4.37 1.83
C PHE A 80 -1.93 -4.01 0.44
N LEU A 81 -1.21 -4.38 -0.61
CA LEU A 81 -1.64 -4.10 -1.98
C LEU A 81 -2.94 -4.85 -2.32
N ASP A 82 -3.09 -6.08 -1.84
CA ASP A 82 -4.33 -6.83 -2.04
C ASP A 82 -5.50 -6.17 -1.32
N ALA A 83 -5.29 -5.69 -0.10
CA ALA A 83 -6.33 -4.98 0.64
C ALA A 83 -6.75 -3.70 -0.08
N LEU A 84 -5.78 -2.94 -0.62
CA LEU A 84 -6.08 -1.72 -1.38
C LEU A 84 -6.84 -2.05 -2.66
N THR A 85 -6.47 -3.12 -3.36
CA THR A 85 -7.17 -3.54 -4.57
C THR A 85 -8.62 -3.89 -4.26
N LEU A 86 -8.83 -4.63 -3.18
CA LEU A 86 -10.16 -5.05 -2.76
C LEU A 86 -11.05 -3.85 -2.43
N ARG A 87 -10.47 -2.78 -1.90
CA ARG A 87 -11.20 -1.56 -1.53
C ARG A 87 -11.26 -0.53 -2.64
N GLY A 88 -10.75 -0.86 -3.82
CA GLY A 88 -10.78 0.05 -4.96
C GLY A 88 -9.83 1.22 -4.83
N ALA A 89 -8.76 1.08 -4.06
CA ALA A 89 -7.82 2.17 -3.81
C ALA A 89 -6.60 2.15 -4.73
N LEU A 90 -6.36 1.04 -5.42
CA LEU A 90 -5.25 0.94 -6.35
C LEU A 90 -5.73 1.12 -7.78
N ALA A 91 -4.99 1.90 -8.55
CA ALA A 91 -5.15 1.96 -10.00
C ALA A 91 -4.35 0.81 -10.61
N ASP A 92 -4.92 0.17 -11.55
CA ASP A 92 -4.25 -0.97 -12.16
C ASP A 92 -3.46 -0.58 -13.36
#